data_83b82d8c7d62bf2154ad142e3c64e65d
#
_entry.id   83b82d8c7d62bf2154ad142e3c64e65d
#
_cell.length_a   1.000
_cell.length_b   1.000
_cell.length_c   1.000
_cell.angle_alpha   90.00
_cell.angle_beta   90.00
_cell.angle_gamma   90.00
#
_symmetry.space_group_name_H-M   'P 1'
#
loop_
_entity.id
_entity.type
_entity.pdbx_description
1 polymer ?
#
loop_
_entity_poly.entity_id
_entity_poly.type
_entity_poly.pdbx_seq_one_letter_code
_entity_poly.pdbx_strand_id
1 'polypeptide(L)'
;EVYDFFREKHYSLGYQEKMLSTPQNLQYEIDSEYNIKEIKSIVNRTLQNMPPQRRTIYQMSREQFLSNDEIAKTLGLSKRTVEKHISLALATIKKNLGDFLFWLFIFFIK
;
A
#
# COMPACT_ATOMS: atom_id res chain seq x y z
N GLU A 1 -3.90 -0.67 -12.62
CA GLU A 1 -3.94 0.68 -12.46
C GLU A 1 -2.90 1.23 -11.57
N VAL A 2 -3.25 1.75 -10.40
CA VAL A 2 -2.21 2.28 -9.51
C VAL A 2 -1.23 1.18 -9.16
N TYR A 3 -1.72 0.02 -8.89
CA TYR A 3 -0.86 -1.10 -8.54
C TYR A 3 0.01 -1.52 -9.72
N ASP A 4 -0.57 -1.59 -10.90
CA ASP A 4 0.19 -1.97 -12.09
C ASP A 4 1.22 -0.92 -12.44
N PHE A 5 0.87 0.34 -12.24
CA PHE A 5 1.79 1.43 -12.49
C PHE A 5 3.03 1.30 -11.63
N PHE A 6 2.87 1.01 -10.34
CA PHE A 6 4.01 0.86 -9.46
C PHE A 6 4.86 -0.33 -9.85
N ARG A 7 4.23 -1.41 -10.24
CA ARG A 7 4.96 -2.60 -10.63
C ARG A 7 5.77 -2.36 -11.89
N GLU A 8 5.16 -1.70 -12.85
CA GLU A 8 5.80 -1.38 -14.09
C GLU A 8 6.99 -0.46 -13.87
N LYS A 9 6.78 0.54 -13.04
CA LYS A 9 7.83 1.49 -12.74
C LYS A 9 9.00 0.81 -12.04
N HIS A 10 8.70 -0.13 -11.20
CA HIS A 10 9.72 -0.89 -10.50
C HIS A 10 10.65 -1.59 -11.50
N TYR A 11 10.07 -2.19 -12.52
CA TYR A 11 10.86 -2.86 -13.53
C TYR A 11 11.61 -1.90 -14.41
N SER A 12 10.93 -0.88 -14.89
CA SER A 12 11.51 -0.01 -15.90
C SER A 12 12.66 0.82 -15.37
N LEU A 13 12.75 0.99 -14.08
CA LEU A 13 13.85 1.75 -13.51
C LEU A 13 15.06 0.94 -13.17
N GLY A 14 15.03 -0.34 -13.53
CA GLY A 14 16.18 -1.18 -13.26
C GLY A 14 16.42 -1.33 -11.78
N TYR A 15 15.38 -1.35 -11.05
CA TYR A 15 15.48 -1.41 -9.61
C TYR A 15 16.23 -2.61 -9.11
N GLN A 16 16.13 -3.68 -9.84
CA GLN A 16 16.81 -4.87 -9.41
C GLN A 16 18.31 -4.70 -9.36
N GLU A 17 18.83 -3.95 -10.30
CA GLU A 17 20.25 -3.68 -10.27
C GLU A 17 20.62 -2.88 -9.06
N LYS A 18 19.83 -1.86 -8.76
CA LYS A 18 20.09 -1.07 -7.59
C LYS A 18 19.97 -1.88 -6.31
N MET A 19 18.97 -2.74 -6.29
CA MET A 19 18.79 -3.60 -5.12
C MET A 19 19.98 -4.54 -4.96
N LEU A 20 20.50 -5.02 -6.06
CA LEU A 20 21.64 -5.92 -6.00
C LEU A 20 22.89 -5.19 -5.58
N SER A 21 22.99 -3.93 -5.93
CA SER A 21 24.20 -3.17 -5.61
C SER A 21 24.18 -2.57 -4.22
N THR A 22 23.00 -2.44 -3.59
CA THR A 22 22.95 -1.92 -2.26
C THR A 22 22.36 -2.92 -1.34
N PRO A 23 22.96 -3.81 -1.07
CA PRO A 23 22.36 -4.88 -0.75
C PRO A 23 22.12 -5.36 0.56
N GLN A 24 23.12 -5.50 1.29
CA GLN A 24 22.92 -6.22 2.52
C GLN A 24 22.09 -5.46 3.54
N ASN A 25 22.26 -4.15 3.59
CA ASN A 25 21.47 -3.37 4.52
C ASN A 25 20.00 -3.40 4.18
N LEU A 26 19.70 -3.26 2.90
CA LEU A 26 18.32 -3.27 2.46
C LEU A 26 17.71 -4.65 2.66
N GLN A 27 18.45 -5.68 2.32
CA GLN A 27 18.00 -7.03 2.49
C GLN A 27 17.72 -7.33 3.96
N TYR A 28 18.62 -6.88 4.82
CA TYR A 28 18.45 -7.07 6.23
C TYR A 28 17.20 -6.39 6.74
N GLU A 29 16.95 -5.18 6.30
CA GLU A 29 15.77 -4.45 6.72
C GLU A 29 14.49 -5.10 6.24
N ILE A 30 14.50 -5.59 5.01
CA ILE A 30 13.33 -6.24 4.46
C ILE A 30 13.00 -7.49 5.24
N ASP A 31 14.00 -8.23 5.63
CA ASP A 31 13.80 -9.49 6.34
C ASP A 31 13.56 -9.30 7.82
N SER A 32 13.73 -8.09 8.33
CA SER A 32 13.62 -7.85 9.75
C SER A 32 12.17 -7.89 10.20
N GLU A 33 11.88 -8.76 11.14
CA GLU A 33 10.55 -8.83 11.70
C GLU A 33 10.17 -7.53 12.40
N TYR A 34 11.14 -6.87 12.99
CA TYR A 34 10.92 -5.60 13.66
C TYR A 34 10.39 -4.56 12.68
N ASN A 35 11.00 -4.48 11.51
CA ASN A 35 10.57 -3.51 10.52
C ASN A 35 9.18 -3.79 10.01
N ILE A 36 8.85 -5.06 9.82
CA ILE A 36 7.52 -5.44 9.38
C ILE A 36 6.48 -5.04 10.42
N LYS A 37 6.78 -5.29 11.69
CA LYS A 37 5.87 -4.93 12.75
C LYS A 37 5.68 -3.43 12.83
N GLU A 38 6.76 -2.69 12.66
CA GLU A 38 6.67 -1.24 12.72
C GLU A 38 5.85 -0.69 11.57
N ILE A 39 6.03 -1.23 10.37
CA ILE A 39 5.25 -0.80 9.22
C ILE A 39 3.78 -1.07 9.46
N LYS A 40 3.45 -2.27 9.93
CA LYS A 40 2.07 -2.61 10.22
C LYS A 40 1.47 -1.72 11.28
N SER A 41 2.25 -1.37 12.27
CA SER A 41 1.78 -0.49 13.34
C SER A 41 1.44 0.88 12.80
N ILE A 42 2.30 1.43 11.94
CA ILE A 42 2.05 2.74 11.34
C ILE A 42 0.83 2.70 10.45
N VAL A 43 0.69 1.65 9.65
CA VAL A 43 -0.47 1.51 8.77
C VAL A 43 -1.74 1.41 9.60
N ASN A 44 -1.74 0.60 10.64
CA ASN A 44 -2.92 0.48 11.49
C ASN A 44 -3.30 1.79 12.14
N ARG A 45 -2.32 2.52 12.63
CA ARG A 45 -2.59 3.81 13.25
C ARG A 45 -3.16 4.79 12.24
N THR A 46 -2.61 4.77 11.03
CA THR A 46 -3.12 5.60 9.95
C THR A 46 -4.57 5.26 9.63
N LEU A 47 -4.88 3.99 9.55
CA LEU A 47 -6.24 3.55 9.26
C LEU A 47 -7.21 3.97 10.36
N GLN A 48 -6.78 3.90 11.61
CA GLN A 48 -7.63 4.30 12.72
C GLN A 48 -8.00 5.77 12.67
N ASN A 49 -7.13 6.58 12.09
CA ASN A 49 -7.35 8.01 12.01
C ASN A 49 -8.03 8.47 10.73
N MET A 50 -8.37 7.55 9.85
CA MET A 50 -9.07 7.86 8.62
C MET A 50 -10.57 7.93 8.85
N PRO A 51 -11.30 8.62 7.95
CA PRO A 51 -12.76 8.52 7.98
C PRO A 51 -13.18 7.05 7.87
N PRO A 52 -14.21 6.65 8.60
CA PRO A 52 -14.59 5.24 8.63
C PRO A 52 -14.91 4.65 7.26
N GLN A 53 -15.53 5.40 6.38
CA GLN A 53 -15.87 4.88 5.07
C GLN A 53 -14.59 4.60 4.26
N ARG A 54 -13.62 5.49 4.33
CA ARG A 54 -12.37 5.29 3.61
C ARG A 54 -11.63 4.08 4.14
N ARG A 55 -11.61 3.93 5.46
CA ARG A 55 -10.98 2.77 6.07
C ARG A 55 -11.65 1.49 5.62
N THR A 56 -12.97 1.46 5.61
CA THR A 56 -13.72 0.28 5.18
C THR A 56 -13.39 -0.07 3.74
N ILE A 57 -13.39 0.93 2.86
CA ILE A 57 -13.10 0.69 1.45
C ILE A 57 -11.68 0.15 1.29
N TYR A 58 -10.72 0.74 1.99
CA TYR A 58 -9.35 0.29 1.92
C TYR A 58 -9.23 -1.17 2.37
N GLN A 59 -9.88 -1.51 3.47
CA GLN A 59 -9.79 -2.87 3.99
C GLN A 59 -10.45 -3.88 3.05
N MET A 60 -11.56 -3.52 2.44
CA MET A 60 -12.19 -4.40 1.48
C MET A 60 -11.29 -4.64 0.29
N SER A 61 -10.58 -3.62 -0.14
CA SER A 61 -9.69 -3.73 -1.28
C SER A 61 -8.45 -4.55 -0.96
N ARG A 62 -7.83 -4.28 0.18
CA ARG A 62 -6.52 -4.87 0.49
C ARG A 62 -6.59 -6.16 1.28
N GLU A 63 -7.55 -6.28 2.15
CA GLU A 63 -7.63 -7.46 3.01
C GLU A 63 -8.59 -8.49 2.48
N GLN A 64 -9.65 -8.07 1.82
CA GLN A 64 -10.63 -9.01 1.28
C GLN A 64 -10.47 -9.19 -0.22
N PHE A 65 -9.56 -8.47 -0.84
CA PHE A 65 -9.23 -8.60 -2.25
C PHE A 65 -10.43 -8.38 -3.18
N LEU A 66 -11.34 -7.52 -2.78
CA LEU A 66 -12.49 -7.20 -3.62
C LEU A 66 -12.10 -6.20 -4.68
N SER A 67 -12.73 -6.32 -5.85
CA SER A 67 -12.50 -5.34 -6.91
C SER A 67 -13.23 -4.04 -6.58
N ASN A 68 -12.86 -2.97 -7.25
CA ASN A 68 -13.52 -1.70 -7.06
C ASN A 68 -15.01 -1.79 -7.40
N ASP A 69 -15.35 -2.57 -8.41
CA ASP A 69 -16.76 -2.78 -8.75
C ASP A 69 -17.52 -3.49 -7.65
N GLU A 70 -16.89 -4.50 -7.06
CA GLU A 70 -17.52 -5.24 -5.98
C GLU A 70 -17.71 -4.38 -4.75
N ILE A 71 -16.70 -3.57 -4.43
CA ILE A 71 -16.81 -2.66 -3.30
C ILE A 71 -17.92 -1.65 -3.53
N ALA A 72 -17.97 -1.10 -4.73
CA ALA A 72 -18.98 -0.11 -5.06
C ALA A 72 -20.39 -0.71 -4.93
N LYS A 73 -20.59 -1.92 -5.41
CA LYS A 73 -21.87 -2.56 -5.29
C LYS A 73 -22.23 -2.83 -3.84
N THR A 74 -21.28 -3.32 -3.09
CA THR A 74 -21.53 -3.67 -1.69
C THR A 74 -21.92 -2.46 -0.86
N LEU A 75 -21.27 -1.34 -1.11
CA LEU A 75 -21.48 -0.14 -0.31
C LEU A 75 -22.45 0.85 -0.92
N GLY A 76 -22.95 0.56 -2.12
CA GLY A 76 -23.89 1.47 -2.76
C GLY A 76 -23.23 2.75 -3.25
N LEU A 77 -21.98 2.67 -3.67
CA LEU A 77 -21.22 3.81 -4.13
C LEU A 77 -20.88 3.65 -5.61
N SER A 78 -20.45 4.75 -6.23
CA SER A 78 -19.94 4.64 -7.59
C SER A 78 -18.51 4.12 -7.56
N LYS A 79 -18.12 3.47 -8.65
CA LYS A 79 -16.75 2.98 -8.76
C LYS A 79 -15.75 4.11 -8.61
N ARG A 80 -16.08 5.26 -9.17
CA ARG A 80 -15.21 6.41 -9.11
C ARG A 80 -14.98 6.88 -7.67
N THR A 81 -16.05 6.86 -6.87
CA THR A 81 -15.92 7.22 -5.47
C THR A 81 -15.02 6.23 -4.73
N VAL A 82 -15.16 4.94 -5.04
CA VAL A 82 -14.31 3.93 -4.43
C VAL A 82 -12.85 4.18 -4.81
N GLU A 83 -12.58 4.43 -6.08
CA GLU A 83 -11.22 4.68 -6.53
C GLU A 83 -10.62 5.89 -5.84
N LYS A 84 -11.42 6.94 -5.66
CA LYS A 84 -10.94 8.13 -5.00
C LYS A 84 -10.58 7.84 -3.55
N HIS A 85 -11.42 7.10 -2.84
CA HIS A 85 -11.12 6.77 -1.45
C HIS A 85 -9.86 5.94 -1.33
N ILE A 86 -9.67 4.99 -2.24
CA ILE A 86 -8.47 4.16 -2.19
C ILE A 86 -7.22 5.00 -2.45
N SER A 87 -7.30 5.90 -3.43
CA SER A 87 -6.16 6.76 -3.72
C SER A 87 -5.81 7.64 -2.54
N LEU A 88 -6.81 8.20 -1.88
CA LEU A 88 -6.57 9.05 -0.72
C LEU A 88 -6.02 8.25 0.46
N ALA A 89 -6.51 7.03 0.63
CA ALA A 89 -5.99 6.19 1.70
C ALA A 89 -4.52 5.86 1.47
N LEU A 90 -4.17 5.49 0.24
CA LEU A 90 -2.78 5.18 -0.07
C LEU A 90 -1.89 6.41 0.07
N ALA A 91 -2.38 7.57 -0.32
CA ALA A 91 -1.60 8.79 -0.17
C ALA A 91 -1.32 9.10 1.29
N THR A 92 -2.30 8.88 2.15
CA THR A 92 -2.10 9.11 3.58
C THR A 92 -1.12 8.12 4.18
N ILE A 93 -1.21 6.87 3.78
CA ILE A 93 -0.27 5.86 4.25
C ILE A 93 1.14 6.19 3.79
N LYS A 94 1.28 6.60 2.54
CA LYS A 94 2.59 6.97 2.01
C LYS A 94 3.18 8.14 2.79
N LYS A 95 2.36 9.12 3.12
CA LYS A 95 2.83 10.27 3.87
C LYS A 95 3.37 9.87 5.22
N ASN A 96 2.71 8.93 5.88
CA ASN A 96 3.12 8.51 7.21
C ASN A 96 4.31 7.56 7.21
N LEU A 97 4.43 6.74 6.16
CA LEU A 97 5.53 5.77 6.08
C LEU A 97 6.79 6.35 5.47
N GLY A 98 6.64 7.34 4.59
CA GLY A 98 7.76 7.79 3.79
C GLY A 98 7.92 6.91 2.56
N ASP A 99 8.69 7.39 1.60
CA ASP A 99 8.76 6.71 0.30
C ASP A 99 9.31 5.30 0.41
N PHE A 100 10.40 5.14 1.13
CA PHE A 100 11.05 3.84 1.21
C PHE A 100 10.15 2.78 1.86
N LEU A 101 9.60 3.11 3.01
CA LEU A 101 8.76 2.16 3.71
C LEU A 101 7.46 1.90 2.97
N PHE A 102 6.96 2.90 2.24
CA PHE A 102 5.76 2.71 1.44
C PHE A 102 6.00 1.67 0.35
N TRP A 103 7.16 1.72 -0.30
CA TRP A 103 7.49 0.72 -1.31
C TRP A 103 7.57 -0.66 -0.71
N LEU A 104 8.17 -0.77 0.48
CA LEU A 104 8.21 -2.05 1.18
C LEU A 104 6.81 -2.55 1.48
N PHE A 105 5.95 -1.64 1.93
CA PHE A 105 4.58 -2.00 2.23
C PHE A 105 3.87 -2.55 0.99
N ILE A 106 4.03 -1.88 -0.13
CA ILE A 106 3.37 -2.29 -1.36
C ILE A 106 3.84 -3.67 -1.82
N PHE A 107 5.12 -3.94 -1.71
CA PHE A 107 5.67 -5.16 -2.27
C PHE A 107 5.71 -6.34 -1.32
N PHE A 108 5.77 -6.09 -0.04
CA PHE A 108 6.00 -7.19 0.89
C PHE A 108 4.90 -7.40 1.92
N ILE A 109 4.00 -6.49 2.06
CA ILE A 109 3.00 -6.59 3.12
C ILE A 109 1.58 -6.56 2.56
N LYS A 110 1.40 -6.48 1.31
CA LYS A 110 0.07 -6.34 0.76
C LYS A 110 -0.98 -7.25 1.43
#